data_ed8d981e0bbcab6cbbae806a07229646
#
_entry.id   ed8d981e0bbcab6cbbae806a07229646
#
_cell.length_a   1.000
_cell.length_b   1.000
_cell.length_c   1.000
_cell.angle_alpha   90.00
_cell.angle_beta   90.00
_cell.angle_gamma   90.00
#
_symmetry.space_group_name_H-M   'P 1'
#
loop_
_entity.id
_entity.type
_entity.pdbx_description
1 polymer ?
#
loop_
_entity_poly.entity_id
_entity_poly.type
_entity_poly.pdbx_seq_one_letter_code
_entity_poly.pdbx_strand_id
1 'polypeptide(L)'
;VLAEPFHYTKTSGKEVGDHTGAHFYTIGQRKGLKMGGFAEPMFVIGTDTNENIIYMGMGENHPGLYRKGLFIPNADEHWVRPDLKLKVGESRTYLSRIRYRQQLEPCTLHKKEEGLYIIFDRPQKAIAPGQFAAWYDDEELIGSGVIS
;
A
#
# COMPACT_ATOMS: atom_id res chain seq x y z
N VAL A 1 11.64 -2.97 -6.34
CA VAL A 1 10.70 -2.80 -7.47
C VAL A 1 9.28 -3.13 -7.06
N LEU A 2 9.03 -4.33 -6.49
CA LEU A 2 7.67 -4.73 -6.11
C LEU A 2 7.05 -3.88 -4.99
N ALA A 3 7.87 -3.21 -4.17
CA ALA A 3 7.41 -2.36 -3.08
C ALA A 3 7.19 -0.91 -3.49
N GLU A 4 7.57 -0.53 -4.69
CA GLU A 4 7.42 0.83 -5.18
C GLU A 4 6.00 1.05 -5.72
N PRO A 5 5.36 2.20 -5.39
CA PRO A 5 4.10 2.56 -6.02
C PRO A 5 4.30 2.81 -7.52
N PHE A 6 3.23 2.64 -8.29
CA PHE A 6 3.25 3.10 -9.68
C PHE A 6 3.41 4.61 -9.73
N HIS A 7 4.22 5.08 -10.67
CA HIS A 7 4.43 6.50 -10.90
C HIS A 7 3.60 6.95 -12.09
N TYR A 8 2.68 7.89 -11.84
CA TYR A 8 1.81 8.44 -12.87
C TYR A 8 2.20 9.88 -13.18
N THR A 9 2.00 10.30 -14.43
CA THR A 9 2.22 11.68 -14.86
C THR A 9 0.95 12.23 -15.50
N LYS A 10 0.89 13.54 -15.70
CA LYS A 10 -0.26 14.19 -16.37
C LYS A 10 -0.54 13.59 -17.75
N THR A 11 0.48 13.04 -18.40
CA THR A 11 0.36 12.42 -19.73
C THR A 11 -0.01 10.94 -19.68
N SER A 12 -0.08 10.33 -18.49
CA SER A 12 -0.45 8.91 -18.34
C SER A 12 -1.92 8.63 -18.62
N GLY A 13 -2.75 9.65 -18.63
CA GLY A 13 -4.20 9.53 -18.87
C GLY A 13 -4.79 10.84 -19.34
N LYS A 14 -6.12 10.89 -19.40
CA LYS A 14 -6.84 12.12 -19.76
C LYS A 14 -7.55 12.72 -18.56
N GLU A 15 -7.73 14.02 -18.57
CA GLU A 15 -8.47 14.74 -17.55
C GLU A 15 -9.95 14.38 -17.62
N VAL A 16 -10.56 14.04 -16.47
CA VAL A 16 -11.96 13.62 -16.37
C VAL A 16 -12.80 14.48 -15.41
N GLY A 17 -12.17 15.40 -14.66
CA GLY A 17 -12.90 16.28 -13.75
C GLY A 17 -11.98 16.98 -12.76
N ASP A 18 -12.60 17.68 -11.81
CA ASP A 18 -11.92 18.42 -10.75
C ASP A 18 -12.23 17.85 -9.38
N HIS A 19 -11.41 18.21 -8.40
CA HIS A 19 -11.59 17.79 -7.00
C HIS A 19 -11.23 18.91 -6.02
N THR A 20 -11.48 18.66 -4.72
CA THR A 20 -11.27 19.69 -3.67
C THR A 20 -9.85 19.74 -3.12
N GLY A 21 -9.01 18.77 -3.40
CA GLY A 21 -7.63 18.73 -2.96
C GLY A 21 -7.09 17.31 -2.90
N ALA A 22 -5.95 17.05 -3.53
CA ALA A 22 -5.40 15.70 -3.64
C ALA A 22 -5.07 15.07 -2.28
N HIS A 23 -4.69 15.87 -1.29
CA HIS A 23 -4.33 15.39 0.04
C HIS A 23 -5.53 14.84 0.85
N PHE A 24 -6.76 15.07 0.39
CA PHE A 24 -7.96 14.50 1.01
C PHE A 24 -8.29 13.10 0.52
N TYR A 25 -7.55 12.57 -0.47
CA TYR A 25 -7.87 11.31 -1.12
C TYR A 25 -6.80 10.27 -0.86
N THR A 26 -7.20 9.00 -0.82
CA THR A 26 -6.30 7.86 -0.60
C THR A 26 -6.51 6.79 -1.67
N ILE A 27 -5.46 6.01 -1.93
CA ILE A 27 -5.52 4.91 -2.91
C ILE A 27 -6.62 3.93 -2.51
N GLY A 28 -7.42 3.52 -3.49
CA GLY A 28 -8.55 2.63 -3.30
C GLY A 28 -9.86 3.33 -2.96
N GLN A 29 -9.85 4.63 -2.72
CA GLN A 29 -11.06 5.40 -2.41
C GLN A 29 -12.00 5.45 -3.61
N ARG A 30 -13.29 5.23 -3.35
CA ARG A 30 -14.37 5.38 -4.34
C ARG A 30 -15.37 6.44 -3.91
N LYS A 31 -15.74 6.45 -2.62
CA LYS A 31 -16.72 7.40 -2.06
C LYS A 31 -16.17 8.81 -2.06
N GLY A 32 -17.04 9.79 -2.28
CA GLY A 32 -16.66 11.21 -2.29
C GLY A 32 -16.03 11.70 -3.59
N LEU A 33 -15.92 10.86 -4.60
CA LEU A 33 -15.33 11.22 -5.90
C LEU A 33 -16.37 11.80 -6.82
N LYS A 34 -17.43 12.21 -6.65
CA LYS A 34 -18.43 12.89 -7.52
C LYS A 34 -18.27 12.54 -9.01
N MET A 35 -17.93 11.28 -9.28
CA MET A 35 -17.71 10.76 -10.62
C MET A 35 -18.83 9.80 -10.99
N GLY A 36 -19.60 10.15 -12.01
CA GLY A 36 -20.67 9.30 -12.54
C GLY A 36 -20.55 9.17 -14.05
N GLY A 37 -21.37 8.31 -14.64
CA GLY A 37 -21.44 8.14 -16.08
C GLY A 37 -20.34 7.29 -16.71
N PHE A 38 -19.53 6.61 -15.89
CA PHE A 38 -18.54 5.66 -16.38
C PHE A 38 -19.10 4.23 -16.39
N ALA A 39 -18.56 3.39 -17.27
CA ALA A 39 -19.02 2.00 -17.42
C ALA A 39 -18.79 1.17 -16.15
N GLU A 40 -17.76 1.50 -15.38
CA GLU A 40 -17.41 0.83 -14.14
C GLU A 40 -17.08 1.86 -13.06
N PRO A 41 -17.13 1.47 -11.76
CA PRO A 41 -16.73 2.38 -10.68
C PRO A 41 -15.28 2.89 -10.84
N MET A 42 -15.07 4.15 -10.45
CA MET A 42 -13.75 4.76 -10.47
C MET A 42 -13.13 4.73 -9.08
N PHE A 43 -11.85 4.42 -9.01
CA PHE A 43 -11.08 4.36 -7.77
C PHE A 43 -9.83 5.23 -7.87
N VAL A 44 -9.41 5.80 -6.75
CA VAL A 44 -8.13 6.50 -6.67
C VAL A 44 -7.00 5.47 -6.77
N ILE A 45 -6.12 5.63 -7.75
CA ILE A 45 -4.95 4.75 -7.93
C ILE A 45 -3.63 5.46 -7.65
N GLY A 46 -3.66 6.77 -7.51
CA GLY A 46 -2.48 7.56 -7.16
C GLY A 46 -2.84 9.00 -6.87
N THR A 47 -2.00 9.68 -6.14
CA THR A 47 -2.16 11.11 -5.83
C THR A 47 -0.83 11.83 -6.01
N ASP A 48 -0.88 13.09 -6.45
CA ASP A 48 0.27 13.99 -6.48
C ASP A 48 -0.15 15.28 -5.76
N THR A 49 0.26 15.41 -4.50
CA THR A 49 -0.12 16.57 -3.68
C THR A 49 0.62 17.84 -4.09
N ASN A 50 1.78 17.74 -4.71
CA ASN A 50 2.54 18.89 -5.22
C ASN A 50 1.83 19.53 -6.41
N GLU A 51 1.37 18.71 -7.35
CA GLU A 51 0.64 19.14 -8.53
C GLU A 51 -0.88 19.19 -8.32
N ASN A 52 -1.35 18.74 -7.16
CA ASN A 52 -2.77 18.65 -6.81
C ASN A 52 -3.58 17.80 -7.80
N ILE A 53 -3.06 16.63 -8.14
CA ILE A 53 -3.66 15.71 -9.11
C ILE A 53 -4.03 14.40 -8.42
N ILE A 54 -5.21 13.89 -8.77
CA ILE A 54 -5.65 12.54 -8.42
C ILE A 54 -5.64 11.70 -9.69
N TYR A 55 -4.99 10.55 -9.63
CA TYR A 55 -5.05 9.58 -10.72
C TYR A 55 -6.09 8.52 -10.39
N MET A 56 -6.97 8.24 -11.34
CA MET A 56 -8.09 7.34 -11.14
C MET A 56 -8.06 6.19 -12.13
N GLY A 57 -8.44 5.02 -11.66
CA GLY A 57 -8.60 3.82 -12.49
C GLY A 57 -10.04 3.34 -12.48
N MET A 58 -10.47 2.77 -13.58
CA MET A 58 -11.82 2.24 -13.72
C MET A 58 -11.85 0.76 -13.35
N GLY A 59 -12.81 0.38 -12.50
CA GLY A 59 -13.04 -1.01 -12.11
C GLY A 59 -12.26 -1.46 -10.90
N GLU A 60 -12.83 -2.38 -10.13
CA GLU A 60 -12.23 -2.92 -8.91
C GLU A 60 -10.96 -3.73 -9.16
N ASN A 61 -10.77 -4.22 -10.36
CA ASN A 61 -9.62 -5.03 -10.75
C ASN A 61 -8.54 -4.25 -11.49
N HIS A 62 -8.61 -2.92 -11.45
CA HIS A 62 -7.59 -2.09 -12.12
C HIS A 62 -6.20 -2.41 -11.56
N PRO A 63 -5.17 -2.65 -12.41
CA PRO A 63 -3.83 -3.02 -11.93
C PRO A 63 -3.22 -2.01 -10.95
N GLY A 64 -3.56 -0.71 -11.10
CA GLY A 64 -3.07 0.33 -10.19
C GLY A 64 -3.55 0.22 -8.77
N LEU A 65 -4.59 -0.59 -8.49
CA LEU A 65 -5.06 -0.86 -7.14
C LEU A 65 -4.26 -1.95 -6.42
N TYR A 66 -3.45 -2.72 -7.14
CA TYR A 66 -2.77 -3.89 -6.58
C TYR A 66 -1.27 -3.74 -6.58
N ARG A 67 -0.65 -4.14 -5.48
CA ARG A 67 0.81 -4.25 -5.35
C ARG A 67 1.16 -5.52 -4.58
N LYS A 68 2.29 -6.12 -4.94
CA LYS A 68 2.76 -7.32 -4.27
C LYS A 68 3.67 -7.03 -3.08
N GLY A 69 4.25 -5.83 -3.00
CA GLY A 69 5.19 -5.47 -1.96
C GLY A 69 4.94 -4.10 -1.35
N LEU A 70 5.47 -3.92 -0.13
CA LEU A 70 5.46 -2.64 0.58
C LEU A 70 6.78 -2.42 1.28
N PHE A 71 7.04 -1.18 1.69
CA PHE A 71 8.26 -0.78 2.38
C PHE A 71 7.93 -0.04 3.67
N ILE A 72 8.66 -0.37 4.73
CA ILE A 72 8.59 0.30 6.03
C ILE A 72 9.98 0.84 6.36
N PRO A 73 10.15 2.18 6.47
CA PRO A 73 11.45 2.75 6.86
C PRO A 73 11.88 2.31 8.25
N ASN A 74 13.18 2.31 8.51
CA ASN A 74 13.73 1.91 9.80
C ASN A 74 13.08 2.65 10.98
N ALA A 75 12.81 3.94 10.83
CA ALA A 75 12.22 4.75 11.90
C ALA A 75 10.80 4.32 12.26
N ASP A 76 10.10 3.67 11.35
CA ASP A 76 8.71 3.26 11.51
C ASP A 76 8.54 1.77 11.76
N GLU A 77 9.63 1.03 11.87
CA GLU A 77 9.65 -0.40 12.13
C GLU A 77 9.58 -0.67 13.63
N HIS A 78 8.59 -1.43 14.06
CA HIS A 78 8.38 -1.77 15.47
C HIS A 78 8.26 -3.28 15.65
N TRP A 79 9.08 -3.85 16.54
CA TRP A 79 9.06 -5.27 16.86
C TRP A 79 8.47 -5.48 18.25
N VAL A 80 7.31 -6.12 18.31
CA VAL A 80 6.67 -6.55 19.55
C VAL A 80 7.52 -7.65 20.21
N ARG A 81 8.12 -8.50 19.37
CA ARG A 81 9.07 -9.53 19.76
C ARG A 81 10.49 -9.11 19.37
N PRO A 82 11.23 -8.36 20.23
CA PRO A 82 12.58 -7.91 19.89
C PRO A 82 13.57 -9.05 19.66
N ASP A 83 13.33 -10.20 20.27
CA ASP A 83 14.14 -11.42 20.09
C ASP A 83 14.05 -11.97 18.65
N LEU A 84 13.00 -11.63 17.92
CA LEU A 84 12.79 -12.08 16.54
C LEU A 84 13.14 -11.00 15.49
N LYS A 85 13.61 -9.85 15.94
CA LYS A 85 13.98 -8.75 15.03
C LYS A 85 14.98 -9.22 13.99
N LEU A 86 14.69 -8.96 12.71
CA LEU A 86 15.56 -9.30 11.61
C LEU A 86 16.76 -8.37 11.53
N LYS A 87 17.92 -8.93 11.22
CA LYS A 87 19.14 -8.18 10.91
C LYS A 87 19.21 -7.96 9.41
N VAL A 88 19.96 -6.92 9.00
CA VAL A 88 20.17 -6.62 7.58
C VAL A 88 20.65 -7.87 6.84
N GLY A 89 20.00 -8.18 5.74
CA GLY A 89 20.27 -9.36 4.92
C GLY A 89 19.46 -10.59 5.29
N GLU A 90 18.75 -10.59 6.41
CA GLU A 90 17.89 -11.70 6.81
C GLU A 90 16.50 -11.60 6.19
N SER A 91 15.88 -12.75 5.98
CA SER A 91 14.51 -12.88 5.50
C SER A 91 13.78 -13.92 6.33
N ARG A 92 12.46 -13.75 6.47
CA ARG A 92 11.62 -14.70 7.20
C ARG A 92 10.19 -14.63 6.69
N THR A 93 9.51 -15.76 6.63
CA THR A 93 8.11 -15.82 6.24
C THR A 93 7.20 -15.59 7.46
N TYR A 94 6.13 -14.85 7.23
CA TYR A 94 5.10 -14.57 8.23
C TYR A 94 3.74 -14.48 7.55
N LEU A 95 2.71 -14.26 8.35
CA LEU A 95 1.41 -13.81 7.88
C LEU A 95 1.29 -12.32 8.15
N SER A 96 0.71 -11.55 7.25
CA SER A 96 0.60 -10.10 7.42
C SER A 96 -0.76 -9.60 6.94
N ARG A 97 -1.15 -8.44 7.48
CA ARG A 97 -2.30 -7.67 7.01
C ARG A 97 -1.98 -6.17 7.05
N ILE A 98 -2.61 -5.43 6.17
CA ILE A 98 -2.46 -3.98 6.07
C ILE A 98 -3.71 -3.23 6.52
N ARG A 99 -4.78 -3.95 6.88
CA ARG A 99 -6.04 -3.40 7.40
C ARG A 99 -6.55 -4.29 8.51
N TYR A 100 -7.17 -3.68 9.52
CA TYR A 100 -7.64 -4.38 10.71
C TYR A 100 -8.56 -5.56 10.39
N ARG A 101 -9.47 -5.42 9.43
CA ARG A 101 -10.44 -6.47 9.08
C ARG A 101 -10.01 -7.39 7.95
N GLN A 102 -8.82 -7.19 7.43
CA GLN A 102 -8.29 -8.04 6.38
C GLN A 102 -7.88 -9.40 6.96
N GLN A 103 -8.05 -10.46 6.18
CA GLN A 103 -7.48 -11.76 6.52
C GLN A 103 -5.96 -11.67 6.46
N LEU A 104 -5.30 -12.46 7.31
CA LEU A 104 -3.85 -12.59 7.26
C LEU A 104 -3.42 -13.26 5.96
N GLU A 105 -2.43 -12.67 5.30
CA GLU A 105 -1.92 -13.14 4.01
C GLU A 105 -0.47 -13.59 4.12
N PRO A 106 -0.09 -14.71 3.49
CA PRO A 106 1.30 -15.16 3.48
C PRO A 106 2.22 -14.13 2.85
N CYS A 107 3.36 -13.90 3.48
CA CYS A 107 4.36 -12.94 3.01
C CYS A 107 5.75 -13.35 3.44
N THR A 108 6.75 -12.66 2.87
CA THR A 108 8.15 -12.77 3.30
C THR A 108 8.66 -11.38 3.63
N LEU A 109 9.24 -11.25 4.82
CA LEU A 109 9.91 -10.03 5.23
C LEU A 109 11.38 -10.10 4.82
N HIS A 110 11.87 -9.01 4.19
CA HIS A 110 13.27 -8.87 3.80
C HIS A 110 13.84 -7.62 4.45
N LYS A 111 14.81 -7.78 5.34
CA LYS A 111 15.44 -6.65 6.02
C LYS A 111 16.62 -6.15 5.20
N LYS A 112 16.57 -4.86 4.86
CA LYS A 112 17.62 -4.12 4.18
C LYS A 112 18.12 -2.97 5.06
N GLU A 113 19.18 -2.31 4.62
CA GLU A 113 19.77 -1.18 5.40
C GLU A 113 18.79 -0.02 5.57
N GLU A 114 17.98 0.27 4.54
CA GLU A 114 17.03 1.39 4.54
C GLU A 114 15.74 1.09 5.29
N GLY A 115 15.40 -0.19 5.48
CA GLY A 115 14.16 -0.58 6.15
C GLY A 115 13.75 -2.01 5.85
N LEU A 116 12.47 -2.27 6.03
CA LEU A 116 11.88 -3.59 5.90
C LEU A 116 10.97 -3.64 4.68
N TYR A 117 11.19 -4.65 3.83
CA TYR A 117 10.32 -4.94 2.69
C TYR A 117 9.44 -6.14 3.03
N ILE A 118 8.14 -6.00 2.80
CA ILE A 118 7.19 -7.11 2.92
C ILE A 118 6.69 -7.45 1.52
N ILE A 119 6.97 -8.67 1.08
CA ILE A 119 6.54 -9.16 -0.23
C ILE A 119 5.49 -10.24 0.00
N PHE A 120 4.28 -9.98 -0.46
CA PHE A 120 3.16 -10.92 -0.33
C PHE A 120 3.22 -11.98 -1.41
N ASP A 121 2.71 -13.17 -1.11
CA ASP A 121 2.60 -14.23 -2.11
C ASP A 121 1.60 -13.89 -3.21
N ARG A 122 0.57 -13.09 -2.85
CA ARG A 122 -0.44 -12.60 -3.78
C ARG A 122 -0.52 -11.06 -3.73
N PRO A 123 -0.81 -10.39 -4.87
CA PRO A 123 -0.98 -8.93 -4.85
C PRO A 123 -2.05 -8.50 -3.85
N GLN A 124 -1.82 -7.38 -3.18
CA GLN A 124 -2.72 -6.80 -2.19
C GLN A 124 -3.35 -5.53 -2.74
N LYS A 125 -4.65 -5.37 -2.46
CA LYS A 125 -5.41 -4.21 -2.94
C LYS A 125 -5.13 -2.98 -2.11
N ALA A 126 -4.87 -1.86 -2.80
CA ALA A 126 -4.82 -0.52 -2.22
C ALA A 126 -3.81 -0.36 -1.07
N ILE A 127 -2.60 -0.89 -1.23
CA ILE A 127 -1.49 -0.57 -0.33
C ILE A 127 -1.20 0.93 -0.48
N ALA A 128 -1.22 1.66 0.62
CA ALA A 128 -1.05 3.11 0.60
C ALA A 128 -0.10 3.59 1.70
N PRO A 129 0.68 4.66 1.42
CA PRO A 129 1.49 5.28 2.45
C PRO A 129 0.64 5.73 3.64
N GLY A 130 1.18 5.61 4.84
CA GLY A 130 0.49 5.96 6.08
C GLY A 130 -0.36 4.87 6.68
N GLN A 131 -0.65 3.80 5.97
CA GLN A 131 -1.30 2.63 6.54
C GLN A 131 -0.32 1.84 7.40
N PHE A 132 -0.83 1.06 8.35
CA PHE A 132 -0.02 0.15 9.15
C PHE A 132 -0.03 -1.24 8.54
N ALA A 133 1.15 -1.83 8.47
CA ALA A 133 1.29 -3.26 8.23
C ALA A 133 1.63 -3.95 9.55
N ALA A 134 1.05 -5.10 9.78
CA ALA A 134 1.35 -5.92 10.96
C ALA A 134 1.65 -7.34 10.50
N TRP A 135 2.64 -7.98 11.13
CA TRP A 135 3.01 -9.36 10.79
C TRP A 135 2.91 -10.26 12.00
N TYR A 136 2.50 -11.48 11.74
CA TYR A 136 2.12 -12.46 12.75
C TYR A 136 2.80 -13.79 12.49
N ASP A 137 3.13 -14.49 13.57
CA ASP A 137 3.43 -15.92 13.55
C ASP A 137 2.19 -16.61 14.08
N ASP A 138 1.43 -17.25 13.19
CA ASP A 138 0.10 -17.79 13.49
C ASP A 138 -0.80 -16.67 14.04
N GLU A 139 -1.17 -16.71 15.32
CA GLU A 139 -2.00 -15.68 15.96
C GLU A 139 -1.20 -14.66 16.75
N GLU A 140 0.10 -14.85 16.90
CA GLU A 140 0.95 -13.96 17.69
C GLU A 140 1.43 -12.76 16.86
N LEU A 141 1.15 -11.56 17.34
CA LEU A 141 1.67 -10.34 16.73
C LEU A 141 3.19 -10.24 16.98
N ILE A 142 3.96 -10.22 15.91
CA ILE A 142 5.43 -10.16 15.97
C ILE A 142 5.94 -8.73 15.82
N GLY A 143 5.33 -7.96 14.95
CA GLY A 143 5.72 -6.58 14.74
C GLY A 143 4.75 -5.83 13.86
N SER A 144 5.03 -4.54 13.67
CA SER A 144 4.22 -3.65 12.83
C SER A 144 5.05 -2.46 12.37
N GLY A 145 4.51 -1.72 11.43
CA GLY A 145 5.15 -0.49 10.97
C GLY A 145 4.25 0.31 10.05
N VAL A 146 4.64 1.57 9.85
CA VAL A 146 3.92 2.49 8.96
C VAL A 146 4.49 2.35 7.55
N ILE A 147 3.61 2.13 6.59
CA ILE A 147 3.98 1.99 5.18
C ILE A 147 4.40 3.36 4.62
N SER A 148 5.51 3.35 3.96
CA SER A 148 6.01 4.53 3.25
C SER A 148 5.45 4.61 1.82
#